data_580c4364f67f59707365718582c6538d
#
_entry.id   580c4364f67f59707365718582c6538d
#
_cell.length_a   1.000
_cell.length_b   1.000
_cell.length_c   1.000
_cell.angle_alpha   90.00
_cell.angle_beta   90.00
_cell.angle_gamma   90.00
#
_symmetry.space_group_name_H-M   'P 1'
#
loop_
_entity.id
_entity.type
_entity.pdbx_description
1 polymer ?
#
loop_
_entity_poly.entity_id
_entity_poly.type
_entity_poly.pdbx_seq_one_letter_code
_entity_poly.pdbx_strand_id
1 'polypeptide(L)'
;MGFLYTPDLSKAPQLPEIKKSQLFADFGWATMRTSWEKDATMLAVKSGHTWNHSHADANSFIIFHKGVDIIKDAGNCWYPNPSYRNYFFQSEAHNVVLFNGKGQSREQQYHGSMLRGYLHYLLDADNVKYVLANGTGPYSDQFSRNFRHFLWIDDVIYMIDDLKTHDVGHFEWLWHPGGEAEKRGID
;
A
#
# COMPACT_ATOMS: atom_id res chain seq x y z
N MET A 1 -23.69 -14.81 30.67
CA MET A 1 -23.60 -13.53 31.42
C MET A 1 -22.58 -12.67 30.73
N GLY A 2 -23.01 -11.68 29.97
CA GLY A 2 -22.12 -10.68 29.38
C GLY A 2 -21.87 -9.56 30.37
N PHE A 3 -20.62 -9.29 30.68
CA PHE A 3 -20.26 -8.11 31.44
C PHE A 3 -20.30 -6.91 30.50
N LEU A 4 -21.37 -6.15 30.56
CA LEU A 4 -21.40 -4.80 29.97
C LEU A 4 -20.70 -3.85 30.97
N TYR A 5 -19.39 -3.71 30.82
CA TYR A 5 -18.67 -2.66 31.48
C TYR A 5 -18.78 -1.41 30.60
N THR A 6 -19.59 -0.46 31.08
CA THR A 6 -19.64 0.88 30.47
C THR A 6 -18.71 1.76 31.29
N PRO A 7 -17.53 2.13 30.80
CA PRO A 7 -16.65 3.02 31.55
C PRO A 7 -17.32 4.39 31.74
N ASP A 8 -17.08 4.99 32.87
CA ASP A 8 -17.48 6.37 33.12
C ASP A 8 -16.64 7.30 32.24
N LEU A 9 -17.21 7.73 31.14
CA LEU A 9 -16.53 8.57 30.16
C LEU A 9 -16.15 9.95 30.69
N SER A 10 -16.78 10.40 31.82
CA SER A 10 -16.39 11.65 32.49
C SER A 10 -15.00 11.56 33.13
N LYS A 11 -14.53 10.34 33.37
CA LYS A 11 -13.22 10.02 33.95
C LYS A 11 -12.24 9.43 32.90
N ALA A 12 -12.64 9.42 31.65
CA ALA A 12 -11.77 8.92 30.61
C ALA A 12 -10.49 9.78 30.55
N PRO A 13 -9.30 9.17 30.54
CA PRO A 13 -8.07 9.93 30.37
C PRO A 13 -8.13 10.67 29.03
N GLN A 14 -7.53 11.86 28.97
CA GLN A 14 -7.35 12.53 27.69
C GLN A 14 -6.63 11.58 26.75
N LEU A 15 -7.22 11.36 25.57
CA LEU A 15 -6.55 10.57 24.54
C LEU A 15 -5.23 11.26 24.18
N PRO A 16 -4.14 10.50 24.08
CA PRO A 16 -2.87 11.07 23.61
C PRO A 16 -3.08 11.65 22.22
N GLU A 17 -2.34 12.70 21.89
CA GLU A 17 -2.32 13.25 20.53
C GLU A 17 -1.89 12.15 19.55
N ILE A 18 -2.80 11.78 18.65
CA ILE A 18 -2.55 10.74 17.66
C ILE A 18 -1.84 11.40 16.48
N LYS A 19 -0.63 10.94 16.19
CA LYS A 19 0.14 11.42 15.04
C LYS A 19 -0.63 11.24 13.74
N LYS A 20 -0.56 12.23 12.86
CA LYS A 20 -1.19 12.18 11.53
C LYS A 20 -0.53 11.16 10.61
N SER A 21 0.76 10.92 10.78
CA SER A 21 1.49 9.91 10.02
C SER A 21 2.12 8.89 10.95
N GLN A 22 2.09 7.62 10.53
CA GLN A 22 2.61 6.52 11.32
C GLN A 22 3.29 5.49 10.43
N LEU A 23 4.45 5.03 10.85
CA LEU A 23 5.18 3.89 10.28
C LEU A 23 5.10 2.70 11.24
N PHE A 24 4.57 1.60 10.75
CA PHE A 24 4.55 0.29 11.40
C PHE A 24 5.60 -0.60 10.71
N ALA A 25 6.87 -0.38 11.03
CA ALA A 25 8.00 -0.94 10.29
C ALA A 25 7.99 -2.48 10.26
N ASP A 26 7.63 -3.11 11.37
CA ASP A 26 7.60 -4.59 11.46
C ASP A 26 6.52 -5.21 10.58
N PHE A 27 5.40 -4.52 10.40
CA PHE A 27 4.32 -4.95 9.50
C PHE A 27 4.55 -4.50 8.06
N GLY A 28 5.41 -3.51 7.83
CA GLY A 28 5.61 -2.87 6.54
C GLY A 28 4.41 -2.05 6.11
N TRP A 29 3.81 -1.30 7.03
CA TRP A 29 2.69 -0.41 6.75
C TRP A 29 3.05 1.02 7.14
N ALA A 30 2.63 1.98 6.32
CA ALA A 30 2.69 3.40 6.66
C ALA A 30 1.38 4.08 6.30
N THR A 31 1.00 5.05 7.11
CA THR A 31 -0.11 5.95 6.80
C THR A 31 0.36 7.39 6.94
N MET A 32 -0.03 8.23 6.00
CA MET A 32 0.17 9.67 6.04
C MET A 32 -1.16 10.35 5.78
N ARG A 33 -1.49 11.41 6.52
CA ARG A 33 -2.76 12.11 6.37
C ARG A 33 -2.65 13.59 6.70
N THR A 34 -3.56 14.39 6.15
CA THR A 34 -3.64 15.83 6.44
C THR A 34 -4.25 16.10 7.80
N SER A 35 -5.28 15.34 8.18
CA SER A 35 -5.97 15.45 9.46
C SER A 35 -6.67 14.12 9.83
N TRP A 36 -7.39 14.11 10.95
CA TRP A 36 -8.29 13.01 11.35
C TRP A 36 -9.75 13.29 11.00
N GLU A 37 -10.01 14.40 10.33
CA GLU A 37 -11.36 14.81 9.94
C GLU A 37 -11.85 14.00 8.72
N LYS A 38 -13.17 14.06 8.46
CA LYS A 38 -13.81 13.31 7.37
C LYS A 38 -13.37 13.77 5.97
N ASP A 39 -12.94 15.02 5.86
CA ASP A 39 -12.45 15.63 4.63
C ASP A 39 -10.94 15.49 4.43
N ALA A 40 -10.28 14.73 5.29
CA ALA A 40 -8.85 14.48 5.19
C ALA A 40 -8.46 13.80 3.87
N THR A 41 -7.23 14.05 3.45
CA THR A 41 -6.53 13.19 2.51
C THR A 41 -5.70 12.17 3.27
N MET A 42 -5.72 10.92 2.84
CA MET A 42 -4.90 9.85 3.39
C MET A 42 -4.21 9.08 2.27
N LEU A 43 -2.92 8.85 2.44
CA LEU A 43 -2.15 7.86 1.70
C LEU A 43 -1.76 6.73 2.66
N ALA A 44 -2.10 5.50 2.32
CA ALA A 44 -1.58 4.33 3.00
C ALA A 44 -0.72 3.50 2.05
N VAL A 45 0.40 3.00 2.55
CA VAL A 45 1.40 2.26 1.78
C VAL A 45 1.70 0.95 2.49
N LYS A 46 1.82 -0.12 1.72
CA LYS A 46 2.21 -1.44 2.21
C LYS A 46 3.44 -1.94 1.46
N SER A 47 4.48 -2.32 2.21
CA SER A 47 5.62 -3.09 1.73
C SER A 47 6.24 -3.80 2.94
N GLY A 48 5.90 -5.06 3.14
CA GLY A 48 6.28 -5.79 4.34
C GLY A 48 6.27 -7.29 4.13
N HIS A 49 6.08 -8.01 5.22
CA HIS A 49 5.87 -9.44 5.16
C HIS A 49 4.55 -9.77 4.47
N THR A 50 4.60 -10.75 3.59
CA THR A 50 3.43 -11.53 3.21
C THR A 50 3.39 -12.76 4.11
N TRP A 51 2.50 -12.78 5.05
CA TRP A 51 2.26 -13.84 6.01
C TRP A 51 0.91 -14.49 5.74
N ASN A 52 0.50 -15.43 6.55
CA ASN A 52 -0.83 -16.06 6.49
C ASN A 52 -1.93 -15.07 6.05
N HIS A 53 -2.76 -15.42 5.09
CA HIS A 53 -3.74 -14.57 4.41
C HIS A 53 -3.11 -13.43 3.57
N SER A 54 -1.91 -13.63 3.10
CA SER A 54 -1.14 -12.63 2.37
C SER A 54 -1.55 -12.52 0.90
N HIS A 55 -1.38 -11.32 0.36
CA HIS A 55 -1.46 -11.04 -1.07
C HIS A 55 -0.07 -10.66 -1.60
N ALA A 56 0.10 -10.74 -2.91
CA ALA A 56 1.32 -10.34 -3.62
C ALA A 56 1.30 -8.81 -3.87
N ASP A 57 1.33 -8.02 -2.80
CA ASP A 57 1.00 -6.59 -2.77
C ASP A 57 2.09 -5.69 -2.16
N ALA A 58 3.36 -6.15 -2.12
CA ALA A 58 4.46 -5.28 -1.71
C ALA A 58 4.58 -4.08 -2.65
N ASN A 59 4.86 -2.88 -2.09
CA ASN A 59 4.83 -1.58 -2.75
C ASN A 59 3.44 -1.12 -3.22
N SER A 60 2.36 -1.75 -2.73
CA SER A 60 1.00 -1.28 -2.99
C SER A 60 0.63 -0.08 -2.12
N PHE A 61 -0.35 0.69 -2.58
CA PHE A 61 -0.84 1.87 -1.89
C PHE A 61 -2.31 2.13 -2.19
N ILE A 62 -2.95 2.92 -1.32
CA ILE A 62 -4.30 3.46 -1.53
C ILE A 62 -4.30 4.96 -1.22
N ILE A 63 -5.17 5.70 -1.90
CA ILE A 63 -5.39 7.14 -1.66
C ILE A 63 -6.87 7.38 -1.42
N PHE A 64 -7.16 8.00 -0.29
CA PHE A 64 -8.47 8.47 0.09
C PHE A 64 -8.46 10.00 0.18
N HIS A 65 -9.49 10.67 -0.33
CA HIS A 65 -9.60 12.13 -0.30
C HIS A 65 -11.04 12.57 -0.11
N LYS A 66 -11.31 13.34 0.93
CA LYS A 66 -12.62 13.95 1.21
C LYS A 66 -13.80 12.97 1.13
N GLY A 67 -13.67 11.81 1.75
CA GLY A 67 -14.74 10.82 1.79
C GLY A 67 -14.82 9.91 0.56
N VAL A 68 -13.87 10.01 -0.38
CA VAL A 68 -13.87 9.24 -1.63
C VAL A 68 -12.58 8.46 -1.78
N ASP A 69 -12.66 7.21 -2.19
CA ASP A 69 -11.51 6.43 -2.62
C ASP A 69 -11.06 6.93 -4.00
N ILE A 70 -9.90 7.55 -4.07
CA ILE A 70 -9.28 7.99 -5.33
C ILE A 70 -8.55 6.82 -5.98
N ILE A 71 -7.71 6.14 -5.22
CA ILE A 71 -7.05 4.90 -5.59
C ILE A 71 -7.37 3.88 -4.49
N LYS A 72 -7.99 2.78 -4.86
CA LYS A 72 -8.38 1.71 -3.95
C LYS A 72 -7.63 0.42 -4.26
N ASP A 73 -7.69 -0.54 -3.36
CA ASP A 73 -7.30 -1.92 -3.62
C ASP A 73 -8.50 -2.69 -4.21
N ALA A 74 -8.26 -3.74 -5.00
CA ALA A 74 -9.36 -4.57 -5.51
C ALA A 74 -10.08 -5.34 -4.39
N GLY A 75 -9.45 -5.44 -3.23
CA GLY A 75 -10.03 -6.07 -2.05
C GLY A 75 -9.73 -7.56 -1.94
N ASN A 76 -10.74 -8.32 -1.58
CA ASN A 76 -10.63 -9.75 -1.27
C ASN A 76 -11.95 -10.46 -1.60
N CYS A 77 -11.92 -11.78 -1.63
CA CYS A 77 -13.11 -12.62 -1.70
C CYS A 77 -12.98 -13.85 -0.79
N TRP A 78 -14.04 -14.63 -0.70
CA TRP A 78 -14.05 -15.86 0.09
C TRP A 78 -13.02 -16.87 -0.43
N TYR A 79 -12.18 -17.44 0.45
CA TYR A 79 -11.03 -18.29 0.12
C TYR A 79 -11.30 -19.49 -0.81
N PRO A 80 -12.41 -20.22 -0.68
CA PRO A 80 -12.76 -21.28 -1.62
C PRO A 80 -13.14 -20.79 -3.02
N ASN A 81 -13.39 -19.48 -3.21
CA ASN A 81 -13.66 -18.93 -4.53
C ASN A 81 -12.37 -18.99 -5.37
N PRO A 82 -12.41 -19.55 -6.59
CA PRO A 82 -11.22 -19.58 -7.47
C PRO A 82 -10.62 -18.20 -7.73
N SER A 83 -11.43 -17.12 -7.72
CA SER A 83 -10.96 -15.75 -7.90
C SER A 83 -10.02 -15.29 -6.78
N TYR A 84 -10.10 -15.91 -5.58
CA TYR A 84 -9.15 -15.60 -4.51
C TYR A 84 -7.71 -15.83 -4.98
N ARG A 85 -7.39 -17.04 -5.45
CA ARG A 85 -6.04 -17.39 -5.89
C ARG A 85 -5.68 -16.85 -7.27
N ASN A 86 -6.67 -16.73 -8.15
CA ASN A 86 -6.43 -16.38 -9.55
C ASN A 86 -6.35 -14.86 -9.79
N TYR A 87 -6.85 -14.05 -8.84
CA TYR A 87 -6.88 -12.60 -8.96
C TYR A 87 -6.55 -11.88 -7.65
N PHE A 88 -7.42 -11.95 -6.62
CA PHE A 88 -7.27 -11.13 -5.41
C PHE A 88 -5.97 -11.35 -4.66
N PHE A 89 -5.42 -12.55 -4.70
CA PHE A 89 -4.13 -12.90 -4.11
C PHE A 89 -2.94 -12.37 -4.93
N GLN A 90 -3.13 -12.13 -6.22
CA GLN A 90 -2.06 -11.85 -7.17
C GLN A 90 -1.79 -10.34 -7.29
N SER A 91 -0.60 -9.99 -7.77
CA SER A 91 -0.18 -8.60 -7.95
C SER A 91 -1.11 -7.78 -8.85
N GLU A 92 -1.81 -8.42 -9.76
CA GLU A 92 -2.77 -7.76 -10.65
C GLU A 92 -3.97 -7.12 -9.94
N ALA A 93 -4.26 -7.55 -8.72
CA ALA A 93 -5.34 -6.97 -7.90
C ALA A 93 -4.89 -5.76 -7.08
N HIS A 94 -3.63 -5.36 -7.19
CA HIS A 94 -3.02 -4.34 -6.34
C HIS A 94 -2.37 -3.22 -7.14
N ASN A 95 -2.12 -2.08 -6.48
CA ASN A 95 -1.51 -0.90 -7.10
C ASN A 95 0.02 -1.02 -7.11
N VAL A 96 0.54 -1.86 -7.97
CA VAL A 96 1.96 -2.23 -8.06
C VAL A 96 2.50 -2.13 -9.47
N VAL A 97 3.79 -2.38 -9.64
CA VAL A 97 4.42 -2.51 -10.96
C VAL A 97 4.50 -3.98 -11.36
N LEU A 98 4.14 -4.27 -12.60
CA LEU A 98 4.47 -5.54 -13.24
C LEU A 98 5.65 -5.35 -14.19
N PHE A 99 6.42 -6.41 -14.40
CA PHE A 99 7.48 -6.47 -15.39
C PHE A 99 7.21 -7.63 -16.35
N ASN A 100 7.06 -7.32 -17.65
CA ASN A 100 6.66 -8.30 -18.67
C ASN A 100 5.37 -9.06 -18.29
N GLY A 101 4.37 -8.36 -17.72
CA GLY A 101 3.11 -8.94 -17.27
C GLY A 101 3.21 -9.81 -16.01
N LYS A 102 4.35 -9.78 -15.31
CA LYS A 102 4.56 -10.59 -14.11
C LYS A 102 4.71 -9.71 -12.87
N GLY A 103 4.01 -10.07 -11.81
CA GLY A 103 4.14 -9.47 -10.48
C GLY A 103 5.14 -10.20 -9.58
N GLN A 104 4.87 -10.17 -8.28
CA GLN A 104 5.63 -10.92 -7.28
C GLN A 104 5.50 -12.42 -7.50
N SER A 105 6.44 -13.21 -7.00
CA SER A 105 6.44 -14.67 -7.21
C SER A 105 5.12 -15.31 -6.77
N ARG A 106 4.50 -16.04 -7.70
CA ARG A 106 3.20 -16.72 -7.51
C ARG A 106 3.34 -18.16 -7.05
N GLU A 107 4.53 -18.74 -7.22
CA GLU A 107 4.75 -20.17 -6.97
C GLU A 107 4.83 -20.50 -5.49
N GLN A 108 5.23 -19.53 -4.68
CA GLN A 108 5.39 -19.71 -3.25
C GLN A 108 4.47 -18.73 -2.49
N GLN A 109 3.40 -19.27 -1.94
CA GLN A 109 2.41 -18.50 -1.15
C GLN A 109 3.04 -17.64 -0.04
N TYR A 110 4.23 -17.98 0.44
CA TYR A 110 4.94 -17.30 1.51
C TYR A 110 6.26 -16.69 1.04
N HIS A 111 6.42 -16.46 -0.25
CA HIS A 111 7.66 -15.87 -0.80
C HIS A 111 8.06 -14.60 -0.07
N GLY A 112 7.14 -13.67 0.11
CA GLY A 112 7.39 -12.43 0.85
C GLY A 112 7.58 -12.58 2.36
N SER A 113 7.37 -13.77 2.94
CA SER A 113 7.75 -14.04 4.34
C SER A 113 9.26 -14.26 4.49
N MET A 114 9.89 -14.82 3.48
CA MET A 114 11.33 -15.08 3.44
C MET A 114 12.08 -13.89 2.84
N LEU A 115 11.53 -13.30 1.79
CA LEU A 115 12.09 -12.17 1.06
C LEU A 115 11.10 -10.99 1.10
N ARG A 116 10.92 -10.44 2.30
CA ARG A 116 9.93 -9.40 2.55
C ARG A 116 10.28 -8.07 1.89
N GLY A 117 9.26 -7.24 1.69
CA GLY A 117 9.42 -5.81 1.46
C GLY A 117 9.71 -5.05 2.75
N TYR A 118 10.04 -3.77 2.61
CA TYR A 118 10.34 -2.88 3.73
C TYR A 118 9.79 -1.49 3.46
N LEU A 119 9.43 -0.79 4.55
CA LEU A 119 9.21 0.65 4.53
C LEU A 119 10.30 1.35 5.31
N HIS A 120 10.82 2.44 4.76
CA HIS A 120 11.91 3.22 5.34
C HIS A 120 11.55 4.70 5.40
N TYR A 121 12.16 5.41 6.35
CA TYR A 121 12.26 6.87 6.35
C TYR A 121 10.92 7.61 6.32
N LEU A 122 9.99 7.33 7.26
CA LEU A 122 8.83 8.19 7.37
C LEU A 122 9.25 9.59 7.84
N LEU A 123 9.06 10.58 6.98
CA LEU A 123 9.12 11.99 7.31
C LEU A 123 7.69 12.54 7.36
N ASP A 124 7.38 13.30 8.39
CA ASP A 124 6.13 14.06 8.51
C ASP A 124 6.47 15.46 9.04
N ALA A 125 6.62 16.41 8.13
CA ALA A 125 6.82 17.83 8.41
C ALA A 125 5.59 18.61 7.93
N ASP A 126 5.49 19.88 8.28
CA ASP A 126 4.27 20.69 8.10
C ASP A 126 3.69 20.61 6.67
N ASN A 127 4.54 20.78 5.67
CA ASN A 127 4.14 20.78 4.26
C ASN A 127 4.79 19.66 3.43
N VAL A 128 5.57 18.76 4.05
CA VAL A 128 6.25 17.68 3.34
C VAL A 128 6.10 16.38 4.12
N LYS A 129 5.64 15.33 3.44
CA LYS A 129 5.65 13.97 3.96
C LYS A 129 6.37 13.06 2.97
N TYR A 130 7.05 12.07 3.50
CA TYR A 130 7.80 11.14 2.67
C TYR A 130 7.85 9.75 3.28
N VAL A 131 7.73 8.74 2.44
CA VAL A 131 8.04 7.34 2.78
C VAL A 131 8.65 6.63 1.58
N LEU A 132 9.61 5.75 1.84
CA LEU A 132 10.19 4.85 0.86
C LEU A 132 9.67 3.43 1.07
N ALA A 133 9.10 2.84 0.04
CA ALA A 133 8.73 1.44 -0.04
C ALA A 133 9.75 0.67 -0.88
N ASN A 134 10.28 -0.41 -0.32
CA ASN A 134 11.25 -1.30 -0.96
C ASN A 134 10.62 -2.68 -1.15
N GLY A 135 10.24 -2.99 -2.37
CA GLY A 135 9.67 -4.27 -2.80
C GLY A 135 10.70 -5.22 -3.43
N THR A 136 11.99 -4.93 -3.36
CA THR A 136 13.03 -5.72 -4.04
C THR A 136 12.99 -7.20 -3.64
N GLY A 137 12.79 -7.50 -2.35
CA GLY A 137 12.72 -8.89 -1.87
C GLY A 137 11.63 -9.70 -2.58
N PRO A 138 10.34 -9.31 -2.50
CA PRO A 138 9.24 -10.01 -3.17
C PRO A 138 9.37 -10.13 -4.69
N TYR A 139 10.11 -9.21 -5.31
CA TYR A 139 10.36 -9.17 -6.76
C TYR A 139 11.77 -9.62 -7.15
N SER A 140 12.52 -10.28 -6.26
CA SER A 140 13.94 -10.58 -6.44
C SER A 140 14.29 -11.49 -7.62
N ASP A 141 13.32 -12.22 -8.16
CA ASP A 141 13.44 -13.00 -9.39
C ASP A 141 13.50 -12.13 -10.66
N GLN A 142 13.03 -10.89 -10.59
CA GLN A 142 12.92 -9.97 -11.72
C GLN A 142 13.72 -8.68 -11.52
N PHE A 143 13.84 -8.21 -10.27
CA PHE A 143 14.40 -6.91 -9.93
C PHE A 143 15.61 -7.04 -8.99
N SER A 144 16.67 -6.33 -9.32
CA SER A 144 17.76 -6.03 -8.37
C SER A 144 17.48 -4.77 -7.54
N ARG A 145 16.52 -3.94 -7.97
CA ARG A 145 15.98 -2.81 -7.20
C ARG A 145 14.54 -2.53 -7.61
N ASN A 146 13.66 -2.47 -6.62
CA ASN A 146 12.25 -2.09 -6.78
C ASN A 146 11.88 -1.16 -5.62
N PHE A 147 12.15 0.13 -5.79
CA PHE A 147 11.89 1.16 -4.81
C PHE A 147 10.76 2.06 -5.32
N ARG A 148 9.83 2.37 -4.44
CA ARG A 148 8.75 3.32 -4.69
C ARG A 148 8.78 4.40 -3.63
N HIS A 149 8.98 5.63 -4.06
CA HIS A 149 9.03 6.81 -3.22
C HIS A 149 7.68 7.50 -3.27
N PHE A 150 7.12 7.81 -2.11
CA PHE A 150 5.96 8.68 -1.99
C PHE A 150 6.42 9.98 -1.35
N LEU A 151 6.40 11.05 -2.13
CA LEU A 151 6.74 12.39 -1.69
C LEU A 151 5.47 13.24 -1.79
N TRP A 152 4.97 13.65 -0.65
CA TRP A 152 3.78 14.48 -0.55
C TRP A 152 4.19 15.90 -0.15
N ILE A 153 4.01 16.84 -1.05
CA ILE A 153 4.32 18.26 -0.85
C ILE A 153 3.02 19.06 -1.03
N ASP A 154 2.63 19.81 0.00
CA ASP A 154 1.39 20.56 0.05
C ASP A 154 0.18 19.66 -0.33
N ASP A 155 -0.46 19.90 -1.47
CA ASP A 155 -1.62 19.16 -1.97
C ASP A 155 -1.27 18.12 -3.05
N VAL A 156 0.02 17.90 -3.34
CA VAL A 156 0.46 17.02 -4.42
C VAL A 156 1.23 15.81 -3.87
N ILE A 157 0.78 14.62 -4.26
CA ILE A 157 1.47 13.36 -3.98
C ILE A 157 2.23 12.94 -5.24
N TYR A 158 3.56 12.94 -5.17
CA TYR A 158 4.44 12.40 -6.19
C TYR A 158 4.74 10.95 -5.86
N MET A 159 4.58 10.07 -6.83
CA MET A 159 5.04 8.69 -6.78
C MET A 159 6.20 8.53 -7.78
N ILE A 160 7.35 8.11 -7.29
CA ILE A 160 8.57 7.94 -8.09
C ILE A 160 9.05 6.51 -7.91
N ASP A 161 9.10 5.76 -9.00
CA ASP A 161 9.61 4.39 -9.01
C ASP A 161 11.07 4.37 -9.52
N ASP A 162 11.99 3.89 -8.66
CA ASP A 162 13.38 3.61 -9.01
C ASP A 162 13.55 2.10 -9.19
N LEU A 163 13.57 1.68 -10.45
CA LEU A 163 13.50 0.28 -10.84
C LEU A 163 14.76 -0.15 -11.58
N LYS A 164 15.29 -1.32 -11.22
CA LYS A 164 16.37 -1.98 -11.92
C LYS A 164 16.08 -3.46 -12.05
N THR A 165 15.88 -3.92 -13.27
CA THR A 165 15.59 -5.32 -13.61
C THR A 165 16.86 -6.11 -13.92
N HIS A 166 16.77 -7.44 -13.89
CA HIS A 166 17.82 -8.33 -14.34
C HIS A 166 17.89 -8.40 -15.86
N ASP A 167 16.74 -8.32 -16.53
CA ASP A 167 16.58 -8.43 -17.97
C ASP A 167 16.00 -7.15 -18.59
N VAL A 168 16.04 -7.07 -19.91
CA VAL A 168 15.36 -6.02 -20.68
C VAL A 168 13.89 -6.39 -20.87
N GLY A 169 13.00 -5.42 -20.69
CA GLY A 169 11.57 -5.66 -20.80
C GLY A 169 10.74 -4.38 -20.68
N HIS A 170 9.46 -4.53 -20.45
CA HIS A 170 8.53 -3.43 -20.31
C HIS A 170 7.89 -3.45 -18.91
N PHE A 171 7.53 -2.26 -18.42
CA PHE A 171 6.85 -2.05 -17.16
C PHE A 171 5.39 -1.73 -17.38
N GLU A 172 4.54 -2.18 -16.46
CA GLU A 172 3.11 -1.90 -16.40
C GLU A 172 2.78 -1.40 -14.98
N TRP A 173 2.20 -0.21 -14.89
CA TRP A 173 1.74 0.34 -13.61
C TRP A 173 0.26 0.05 -13.44
N LEU A 174 -0.08 -0.71 -12.43
CA LEU A 174 -1.46 -1.03 -12.12
C LEU A 174 -2.03 -0.02 -11.14
N TRP A 175 -3.17 0.53 -11.50
CA TRP A 175 -3.90 1.49 -10.67
C TRP A 175 -5.38 1.11 -10.68
N HIS A 176 -5.97 0.99 -9.50
CA HIS A 176 -7.38 0.67 -9.32
C HIS A 176 -8.14 1.95 -8.90
N PRO A 177 -8.69 2.74 -9.83
CA PRO A 177 -9.41 3.96 -9.49
C PRO A 177 -10.68 3.66 -8.71
N GLY A 178 -11.04 4.55 -7.78
CA GLY A 178 -12.27 4.46 -7.01
C GLY A 178 -13.54 4.76 -7.81
N GLY A 179 -13.39 5.44 -8.95
CA GLY A 179 -14.45 5.78 -9.90
C GLY A 179 -14.21 5.21 -11.29
N GLU A 180 -14.98 5.68 -12.27
CA GLU A 180 -14.76 5.34 -13.66
C GLU A 180 -13.49 5.99 -14.20
N ALA A 181 -12.68 5.23 -14.95
CA ALA A 181 -11.49 5.71 -15.60
C ALA A 181 -11.80 6.05 -17.06
N GLU A 182 -11.48 7.29 -17.47
CA GLU A 182 -11.61 7.72 -18.86
C GLU A 182 -10.22 7.71 -19.53
N LYS A 183 -10.12 7.00 -20.66
CA LYS A 183 -8.90 7.05 -21.48
C LYS A 183 -8.91 8.34 -22.31
N ARG A 184 -8.01 9.27 -21.99
CA ARG A 184 -7.75 10.45 -22.83
C ARG A 184 -6.50 10.18 -23.66
N GLY A 185 -6.64 10.29 -25.00
CA GLY A 185 -5.48 10.25 -25.87
C GLY A 185 -4.56 11.45 -25.59
N ILE A 186 -3.26 11.22 -25.63
CA ILE A 186 -2.27 12.29 -25.77
C ILE A 186 -2.16 12.47 -27.28
N ASP A 187 -2.72 13.57 -27.82
CA ASP A 187 -2.53 13.98 -29.20
C ASP A 187 -1.12 14.55 -29.40
#